data_dd17ed16896747e27469efea527cf040
#
_entry.id   dd17ed16896747e27469efea527cf040
#
_cell.length_a   1.000
_cell.length_b   1.000
_cell.length_c   1.000
_cell.angle_alpha   90.00
_cell.angle_beta   90.00
_cell.angle_gamma   90.00
#
_symmetry.space_group_name_H-M   'P 1'
#
loop_
_entity.id
_entity.type
_entity.pdbx_description
1 polymer ?
#
loop_
_entity_poly.entity_id
_entity_poly.type
_entity_poly.pdbx_seq_one_letter_code
_entity_poly.pdbx_strand_id
1 'polypeptide(L)'
;MTGAKQETSLTSPSGDGRSADVPAIELRGASVNVGGRTVWSDVSMSMAQGEFVALLGANGSGKSTLLKAALGMLGLTAGSISVLGRPAGAANAQIGYLPQRRAFDAGTRLRGQDIVRLGCDGARWGVPLPAPQWSSAGKRRNADSLRVEQAIELVGASAYCKRPIGELSGGEQQRLLIAQALVQEPRLLLLDEPLDSLDLPNQATVAALVAKICREASGVGVLLVAHDVNPLLPYLDRVVYLAAGRAVEGTVEEVIDGDTLTRLYGVPVEVLKARDGRLVVVGQPEPPAHHHDRHEHAHEHDHEH
;
A
#
# COMPACT_ATOMS: atom_id res chain seq x y z
N MET A 1 29.71 -62.26 -33.56
CA MET A 1 30.33 -61.09 -32.88
C MET A 1 29.31 -59.95 -32.91
N THR A 2 28.70 -59.77 -31.76
CA THR A 2 27.49 -58.99 -31.55
C THR A 2 27.88 -57.62 -31.06
N GLY A 3 27.62 -56.59 -31.82
CA GLY A 3 27.85 -55.18 -31.43
C GLY A 3 26.58 -54.58 -30.81
N ALA A 4 26.59 -54.34 -29.52
CA ALA A 4 25.52 -53.66 -28.81
C ALA A 4 25.58 -52.14 -29.10
N LYS A 5 24.51 -51.57 -29.67
CA LYS A 5 24.28 -50.12 -29.74
C LYS A 5 23.74 -49.63 -28.39
N GLN A 6 24.48 -48.77 -27.71
CA GLN A 6 23.98 -48.00 -26.62
C GLN A 6 23.11 -46.83 -27.12
N GLU A 7 21.83 -46.88 -26.82
CA GLU A 7 20.93 -45.71 -26.94
C GLU A 7 21.14 -44.78 -25.80
N THR A 8 21.72 -43.61 -26.09
CA THR A 8 21.81 -42.50 -25.13
C THR A 8 20.51 -41.74 -25.13
N SER A 9 19.64 -41.96 -24.16
CA SER A 9 18.43 -41.18 -23.96
C SER A 9 18.82 -39.81 -23.43
N LEU A 10 18.69 -38.80 -24.28
CA LEU A 10 18.72 -37.38 -23.91
C LEU A 10 17.40 -37.03 -23.21
N THR A 11 17.37 -37.10 -21.89
CA THR A 11 16.36 -36.46 -21.07
C THR A 11 16.61 -34.98 -21.11
N SER A 12 15.79 -34.23 -21.85
CA SER A 12 15.70 -32.78 -21.78
C SER A 12 15.16 -32.38 -20.42
N PRO A 13 15.82 -31.51 -19.66
CA PRO A 13 15.20 -30.91 -18.50
C PRO A 13 14.16 -29.91 -19.00
N SER A 14 12.88 -30.21 -18.80
CA SER A 14 11.79 -29.27 -18.88
C SER A 14 12.01 -28.22 -17.78
N GLY A 15 12.76 -27.17 -18.12
CA GLY A 15 12.95 -26.00 -17.29
C GLY A 15 11.70 -25.13 -17.35
N ASP A 16 10.72 -25.42 -16.52
CA ASP A 16 9.72 -24.43 -16.12
C ASP A 16 10.40 -23.52 -15.09
N GLY A 17 11.24 -22.61 -15.62
CA GLY A 17 11.97 -21.62 -14.85
C GLY A 17 11.04 -20.48 -14.43
N ARG A 18 10.07 -20.78 -13.57
CA ARG A 18 9.52 -19.76 -12.67
C ARG A 18 10.69 -19.39 -11.76
N SER A 19 11.19 -18.17 -11.95
CA SER A 19 12.18 -17.56 -11.07
C SER A 19 11.68 -17.73 -9.64
N ALA A 20 12.20 -18.75 -8.93
CA ALA A 20 11.81 -19.05 -7.57
C ALA A 20 12.06 -17.82 -6.72
N ASP A 21 11.02 -17.16 -6.38
CA ASP A 21 10.58 -16.64 -5.12
C ASP A 21 11.46 -15.59 -4.45
N VAL A 22 11.78 -14.53 -5.24
CA VAL A 22 12.18 -13.28 -4.59
C VAL A 22 10.91 -12.64 -4.00
N PRO A 23 10.79 -12.52 -2.67
CA PRO A 23 9.63 -11.89 -2.06
C PRO A 23 9.42 -10.45 -2.56
N ALA A 24 8.16 -10.01 -2.61
CA ALA A 24 7.84 -8.60 -2.88
C ALA A 24 8.33 -7.71 -1.74
N ILE A 25 8.18 -8.17 -0.49
CA ILE A 25 8.73 -7.52 0.71
C ILE A 25 9.24 -8.62 1.64
N GLU A 26 10.42 -8.40 2.24
CA GLU A 26 10.94 -9.27 3.28
C GLU A 26 11.59 -8.42 4.37
N LEU A 27 11.13 -8.62 5.62
CA LEU A 27 11.74 -8.09 6.84
C LEU A 27 12.33 -9.25 7.63
N ARG A 28 13.55 -9.08 8.17
CA ARG A 28 14.21 -10.07 9.01
C ARG A 28 14.75 -9.40 10.26
N GLY A 29 14.12 -9.67 11.42
CA GLY A 29 14.52 -9.11 12.72
C GLY A 29 14.58 -7.60 12.73
N ALA A 30 13.72 -6.95 11.94
CA ALA A 30 13.78 -5.53 11.69
C ALA A 30 13.29 -4.74 12.90
N SER A 31 14.01 -3.66 13.24
CA SER A 31 13.65 -2.75 14.35
C SER A 31 13.78 -1.30 13.91
N VAL A 32 12.89 -0.45 14.40
CA VAL A 32 12.87 0.99 14.08
C VAL A 32 12.62 1.82 15.32
N ASN A 33 13.44 2.87 15.46
CA ASN A 33 13.25 3.93 16.44
C ASN A 33 12.93 5.25 15.72
N VAL A 34 11.96 5.99 16.25
CA VAL A 34 11.58 7.31 15.74
C VAL A 34 11.52 8.26 16.95
N GLY A 35 12.27 9.36 16.89
CA GLY A 35 12.29 10.35 17.99
C GLY A 35 12.70 9.75 19.34
N GLY A 36 13.63 8.80 19.36
CA GLY A 36 14.10 8.13 20.57
C GLY A 36 13.15 7.08 21.16
N ARG A 37 12.03 6.79 20.49
CA ARG A 37 11.09 5.72 20.90
C ARG A 37 11.16 4.56 19.93
N THR A 38 11.19 3.33 20.45
CA THR A 38 11.04 2.12 19.64
C THR A 38 9.59 2.04 19.16
N VAL A 39 9.41 2.04 17.84
CA VAL A 39 8.10 1.88 17.21
C VAL A 39 7.77 0.39 17.12
N TRP A 40 8.72 -0.42 16.64
CA TRP A 40 8.64 -1.88 16.62
C TRP A 40 10.05 -2.48 16.66
N SER A 41 10.16 -3.72 17.17
CA SER A 41 11.42 -4.43 17.33
C SER A 41 11.27 -5.89 16.95
N ASP A 42 12.33 -6.43 16.34
CA ASP A 42 12.43 -7.84 15.93
C ASP A 42 11.24 -8.30 15.05
N VAL A 43 10.80 -7.42 14.15
CA VAL A 43 9.72 -7.72 13.22
C VAL A 43 10.27 -8.52 12.05
N SER A 44 9.68 -9.69 11.80
CA SER A 44 9.96 -10.50 10.62
C SER A 44 8.65 -10.75 9.90
N MET A 45 8.64 -10.56 8.58
CA MET A 45 7.52 -10.86 7.70
C MET A 45 8.00 -11.07 6.27
N SER A 46 7.23 -11.83 5.51
CA SER A 46 7.48 -12.04 4.09
C SER A 46 6.19 -11.94 3.30
N MET A 47 6.23 -11.28 2.14
CA MET A 47 5.13 -11.14 1.21
C MET A 47 5.57 -11.59 -0.17
N ALA A 48 4.83 -12.50 -0.81
CA ALA A 48 5.12 -12.96 -2.16
C ALA A 48 4.73 -11.91 -3.23
N GLN A 49 5.27 -12.06 -4.45
CA GLN A 49 4.82 -11.26 -5.58
C GLN A 49 3.42 -11.68 -5.99
N GLY A 50 2.57 -10.70 -6.33
CA GLY A 50 1.18 -10.97 -6.71
C GLY A 50 0.26 -11.33 -5.53
N GLU A 51 0.74 -11.25 -4.30
CA GLU A 51 -0.05 -11.47 -3.09
C GLU A 51 -0.79 -10.21 -2.66
N PHE A 52 -2.02 -10.35 -2.17
CA PHE A 52 -2.78 -9.25 -1.56
C PHE A 52 -2.75 -9.39 -0.04
N VAL A 53 -1.97 -8.55 0.62
CA VAL A 53 -1.75 -8.57 2.06
C VAL A 53 -2.33 -7.32 2.71
N ALA A 54 -3.09 -7.49 3.79
CA ALA A 54 -3.50 -6.40 4.66
C ALA A 54 -2.52 -6.25 5.83
N LEU A 55 -2.05 -5.02 6.07
CA LEU A 55 -1.31 -4.64 7.27
C LEU A 55 -2.25 -3.96 8.25
N LEU A 56 -2.58 -4.66 9.31
CA LEU A 56 -3.54 -4.25 10.35
C LEU A 56 -2.85 -3.84 11.64
N GLY A 57 -3.59 -3.22 12.53
CA GLY A 57 -3.13 -2.82 13.87
C GLY A 57 -3.75 -1.50 14.32
N ALA A 58 -3.69 -1.22 15.61
CA ALA A 58 -4.19 0.01 16.20
C ALA A 58 -3.49 1.26 15.63
N ASN A 59 -4.09 2.42 15.83
CA ASN A 59 -3.45 3.70 15.51
C ASN A 59 -2.15 3.85 16.28
N GLY A 60 -1.10 4.34 15.60
CA GLY A 60 0.22 4.48 16.21
C GLY A 60 1.03 3.20 16.35
N SER A 61 0.54 2.02 15.91
CA SER A 61 1.30 0.75 15.95
C SER A 61 2.52 0.72 15.02
N GLY A 62 2.67 1.71 14.12
CA GLY A 62 3.82 1.80 13.22
C GLY A 62 3.58 1.26 11.81
N LYS A 63 2.33 1.09 11.37
CA LYS A 63 1.97 0.63 10.01
C LYS A 63 2.58 1.51 8.91
N SER A 64 2.31 2.82 8.95
CA SER A 64 2.89 3.78 7.99
C SER A 64 4.43 3.88 8.14
N THR A 65 4.97 3.62 9.33
CA THR A 65 6.42 3.54 9.57
C THR A 65 7.02 2.36 8.79
N LEU A 66 6.34 1.21 8.75
CA LEU A 66 6.76 0.04 7.98
C LEU A 66 6.78 0.36 6.48
N LEU A 67 5.74 1.01 5.94
CA LEU A 67 5.73 1.43 4.54
C LEU A 67 6.89 2.40 4.23
N LYS A 68 7.14 3.39 5.11
CA LYS A 68 8.25 4.34 4.95
C LYS A 68 9.61 3.64 5.01
N ALA A 69 9.78 2.63 5.86
CA ALA A 69 10.99 1.82 5.92
C ALA A 69 11.17 1.00 4.64
N ALA A 70 10.12 0.39 4.10
CA ALA A 70 10.14 -0.33 2.82
C ALA A 70 10.55 0.57 1.64
N LEU A 71 10.10 1.83 1.65
CA LEU A 71 10.47 2.84 0.66
C LEU A 71 11.88 3.43 0.87
N GLY A 72 12.60 3.02 1.93
CA GLY A 72 13.91 3.58 2.27
C GLY A 72 13.87 5.03 2.77
N MET A 73 12.69 5.53 3.13
CA MET A 73 12.49 6.88 3.70
C MET A 73 12.86 6.94 5.18
N LEU A 74 12.99 5.78 5.81
CA LEU A 74 13.33 5.62 7.22
C LEU A 74 14.32 4.46 7.37
N GLY A 75 15.43 4.70 8.08
CA GLY A 75 16.43 3.68 8.36
C GLY A 75 16.02 2.75 9.49
N LEU A 76 16.46 1.50 9.41
CA LEU A 76 16.34 0.52 10.49
C LEU A 76 17.40 0.77 11.58
N THR A 77 17.08 0.43 12.83
CA THR A 77 18.05 0.38 13.94
C THR A 77 18.66 -1.00 14.09
N ALA A 78 17.99 -2.06 13.64
CA ALA A 78 18.49 -3.42 13.58
C ALA A 78 17.75 -4.23 12.50
N GLY A 79 18.31 -5.38 12.11
CA GLY A 79 17.75 -6.27 11.11
C GLY A 79 17.90 -5.78 9.68
N SER A 80 17.07 -6.29 8.77
CA SER A 80 17.12 -5.95 7.35
C SER A 80 15.72 -5.88 6.74
N ILE A 81 15.62 -5.09 5.66
CA ILE A 81 14.43 -5.04 4.80
C ILE A 81 14.86 -5.07 3.35
N SER A 82 14.23 -5.92 2.57
CA SER A 82 14.37 -5.95 1.12
C SER A 82 13.00 -5.83 0.44
N VAL A 83 12.98 -5.17 -0.71
CA VAL A 83 11.80 -4.98 -1.54
C VAL A 83 12.14 -5.37 -2.97
N LEU A 84 11.37 -6.31 -3.54
CA LEU A 84 11.64 -6.92 -4.85
C LEU A 84 13.08 -7.44 -4.97
N GLY A 85 13.62 -8.03 -3.88
CA GLY A 85 14.97 -8.55 -3.78
C GLY A 85 16.09 -7.51 -3.72
N ARG A 86 15.76 -6.25 -3.52
CA ARG A 86 16.73 -5.14 -3.41
C ARG A 86 16.65 -4.49 -2.03
N PRO A 87 17.71 -3.85 -1.55
CA PRO A 87 17.63 -3.03 -0.35
C PRO A 87 16.52 -1.99 -0.43
N ALA A 88 15.92 -1.65 0.72
CA ALA A 88 14.87 -0.64 0.81
C ALA A 88 15.26 0.65 0.06
N GLY A 89 14.33 1.23 -0.67
CA GLY A 89 14.53 2.42 -1.51
C GLY A 89 15.13 2.15 -2.89
N ALA A 90 15.86 1.06 -3.10
CA ALA A 90 16.50 0.77 -4.39
C ALA A 90 15.54 0.28 -5.48
N ALA A 91 14.31 -0.11 -5.10
CA ALA A 91 13.27 -0.58 -6.02
C ALA A 91 12.14 0.43 -6.24
N ASN A 92 12.24 1.67 -5.76
CA ASN A 92 11.14 2.65 -5.74
C ASN A 92 10.53 2.93 -7.11
N ALA A 93 11.32 2.83 -8.20
CA ALA A 93 10.79 2.96 -9.56
C ALA A 93 9.79 1.85 -9.97
N GLN A 94 9.74 0.75 -9.22
CA GLN A 94 8.83 -0.39 -9.43
C GLN A 94 7.74 -0.46 -8.36
N ILE A 95 7.63 0.56 -7.50
CA ILE A 95 6.65 0.65 -6.41
C ILE A 95 5.68 1.78 -6.70
N GLY A 96 4.39 1.48 -6.71
CA GLY A 96 3.33 2.46 -6.62
C GLY A 96 3.02 2.74 -5.15
N TYR A 97 3.11 3.98 -4.73
CA TYR A 97 2.84 4.36 -3.36
C TYR A 97 1.70 5.36 -3.26
N LEU A 98 0.70 5.03 -2.49
CA LEU A 98 -0.38 5.92 -2.10
C LEU A 98 -0.23 6.23 -0.61
N PRO A 99 0.26 7.43 -0.24
CA PRO A 99 0.36 7.83 1.16
C PRO A 99 -1.01 8.14 1.74
N GLN A 100 -1.14 8.04 3.06
CA GLN A 100 -2.31 8.52 3.78
C GLN A 100 -2.55 9.99 3.45
N ARG A 101 -3.71 10.31 2.93
CA ARG A 101 -4.09 11.67 2.53
C ARG A 101 -5.50 12.01 3.00
N ARG A 102 -5.72 13.28 3.31
CA ARG A 102 -7.07 13.83 3.39
C ARG A 102 -7.63 14.05 1.99
N ALA A 103 -8.95 14.07 1.87
CA ALA A 103 -9.63 14.43 0.63
C ALA A 103 -9.15 15.80 0.13
N PHE A 104 -9.21 16.00 -1.18
CA PHE A 104 -8.94 17.32 -1.77
C PHE A 104 -10.06 18.28 -1.40
N ASP A 105 -9.67 19.52 -1.08
CA ASP A 105 -10.62 20.57 -0.81
C ASP A 105 -11.46 20.92 -2.06
N ALA A 106 -12.73 21.30 -1.88
CA ALA A 106 -13.66 21.64 -2.97
C ALA A 106 -13.13 22.77 -3.90
N GLY A 107 -12.22 23.60 -3.41
CA GLY A 107 -11.54 24.63 -4.19
C GLY A 107 -10.43 24.15 -5.11
N THR A 108 -10.04 22.87 -5.04
CA THR A 108 -8.94 22.33 -5.86
C THR A 108 -9.37 22.22 -7.32
N ARG A 109 -8.78 23.03 -8.21
CA ARG A 109 -9.14 23.14 -9.64
C ARG A 109 -8.36 22.20 -10.56
N LEU A 110 -7.40 21.41 -10.05
CA LEU A 110 -6.66 20.43 -10.85
C LEU A 110 -7.62 19.34 -11.36
N ARG A 111 -7.49 18.97 -12.62
CA ARG A 111 -8.30 17.89 -13.20
C ARG A 111 -7.80 16.55 -12.66
N GLY A 112 -8.72 15.58 -12.52
CA GLY A 112 -8.34 14.24 -12.08
C GLY A 112 -7.23 13.61 -12.94
N GLN A 113 -7.28 13.76 -14.27
CA GLN A 113 -6.23 13.27 -15.17
C GLN A 113 -4.86 13.93 -14.94
N ASP A 114 -4.83 15.19 -14.50
CA ASP A 114 -3.57 15.88 -14.21
C ASP A 114 -2.94 15.32 -12.92
N ILE A 115 -3.78 14.95 -11.95
CA ILE A 115 -3.33 14.22 -10.73
C ILE A 115 -2.70 12.87 -11.11
N VAL A 116 -3.33 12.09 -11.98
CA VAL A 116 -2.78 10.81 -12.44
C VAL A 116 -1.44 11.02 -13.16
N ARG A 117 -1.33 12.06 -13.99
CA ARG A 117 -0.11 12.42 -14.71
C ARG A 117 1.07 12.74 -13.78
N LEU A 118 0.82 13.31 -12.59
CA LEU A 118 1.89 13.54 -11.60
C LEU A 118 2.64 12.25 -11.24
N GLY A 119 2.02 11.09 -11.34
CA GLY A 119 2.69 9.80 -11.16
C GLY A 119 3.77 9.54 -12.23
N CYS A 120 3.64 10.07 -13.46
CA CYS A 120 4.69 10.02 -14.48
C CYS A 120 5.81 11.01 -14.23
N ASP A 121 5.49 12.20 -13.70
CA ASP A 121 6.37 13.36 -13.66
C ASP A 121 7.07 13.55 -12.32
N GLY A 122 6.67 12.84 -11.27
CA GLY A 122 7.11 13.07 -9.89
C GLY A 122 8.63 13.04 -9.63
N ALA A 123 9.41 12.46 -10.52
CA ALA A 123 10.86 12.47 -10.48
C ALA A 123 11.51 13.51 -11.40
N ARG A 124 10.71 14.35 -12.08
CA ARG A 124 11.21 15.29 -13.09
C ARG A 124 10.86 16.72 -12.72
N TRP A 125 11.88 17.56 -12.70
CA TRP A 125 11.74 19.00 -12.56
C TRP A 125 11.86 19.68 -13.94
N GLY A 126 10.98 20.62 -14.21
CA GLY A 126 11.06 21.48 -15.39
C GLY A 126 9.70 21.81 -16.02
N VAL A 127 9.66 22.87 -16.82
CA VAL A 127 8.49 23.20 -17.63
C VAL A 127 8.51 22.29 -18.87
N PRO A 128 7.41 21.54 -19.14
CA PRO A 128 7.34 20.70 -20.33
C PRO A 128 7.32 21.58 -21.58
N LEU A 129 8.46 21.72 -22.24
CA LEU A 129 8.54 22.43 -23.52
C LEU A 129 7.84 21.63 -24.62
N PRO A 130 7.18 22.29 -25.58
CA PRO A 130 6.63 21.64 -26.77
C PRO A 130 7.77 20.91 -27.50
N ALA A 131 7.61 19.60 -27.70
CA ALA A 131 8.59 18.79 -28.41
C ALA A 131 7.94 18.14 -29.63
N PRO A 132 8.61 18.12 -30.80
CA PRO A 132 8.11 17.42 -31.97
C PRO A 132 7.90 15.92 -31.67
N GLN A 133 6.81 15.34 -32.19
CA GLN A 133 6.42 13.95 -31.94
C GLN A 133 7.52 12.92 -32.33
N TRP A 134 8.34 13.26 -33.32
CA TRP A 134 9.45 12.41 -33.78
C TRP A 134 10.69 12.48 -32.85
N SER A 135 10.78 13.46 -31.95
CA SER A 135 11.87 13.56 -30.99
C SER A 135 11.70 12.55 -29.83
N SER A 136 12.81 12.24 -29.14
CA SER A 136 12.78 11.35 -27.98
C SER A 136 11.85 11.89 -26.86
N ALA A 137 11.81 13.19 -26.67
CA ALA A 137 10.91 13.85 -25.72
C ALA A 137 9.43 13.75 -26.13
N GLY A 138 9.14 13.93 -27.43
CA GLY A 138 7.77 13.76 -27.96
C GLY A 138 7.27 12.32 -27.87
N LYS A 139 8.10 11.34 -28.22
CA LYS A 139 7.76 9.90 -28.09
C LYS A 139 7.48 9.51 -26.65
N ARG A 140 8.28 10.00 -25.69
CA ARG A 140 8.08 9.79 -24.26
C ARG A 140 6.75 10.39 -23.79
N ARG A 141 6.45 11.63 -24.18
CA ARG A 141 5.20 12.31 -23.82
C ARG A 141 3.96 11.56 -24.30
N ASN A 142 4.03 10.97 -25.51
CA ASN A 142 2.96 10.12 -26.03
C ASN A 142 2.83 8.84 -25.21
N ALA A 143 3.94 8.18 -24.84
CA ALA A 143 3.93 6.99 -23.99
C ALA A 143 3.37 7.30 -22.60
N ASP A 144 3.79 8.40 -21.96
CA ASP A 144 3.27 8.83 -20.67
C ASP A 144 1.75 9.13 -20.76
N SER A 145 1.28 9.75 -21.86
CA SER A 145 -0.15 10.00 -22.07
C SER A 145 -0.96 8.71 -22.19
N LEU A 146 -0.44 7.73 -22.92
CA LEU A 146 -1.08 6.41 -23.05
C LEU A 146 -1.17 5.70 -21.69
N ARG A 147 -0.10 5.71 -20.91
CA ARG A 147 -0.11 5.12 -19.54
C ARG A 147 -1.14 5.78 -18.63
N VAL A 148 -1.26 7.11 -18.71
CA VAL A 148 -2.27 7.86 -17.95
C VAL A 148 -3.67 7.41 -18.37
N GLU A 149 -3.95 7.30 -19.67
CA GLU A 149 -5.26 6.83 -20.17
C GLU A 149 -5.56 5.40 -19.72
N GLN A 150 -4.60 4.49 -19.83
CA GLN A 150 -4.73 3.11 -19.37
C GLN A 150 -4.96 2.99 -17.87
N ALA A 151 -4.22 3.77 -17.06
CA ALA A 151 -4.43 3.77 -15.61
C ALA A 151 -5.82 4.31 -15.23
N ILE A 152 -6.30 5.36 -15.91
CA ILE A 152 -7.65 5.92 -15.71
C ILE A 152 -8.74 4.92 -16.10
N GLU A 153 -8.57 4.21 -17.21
CA GLU A 153 -9.50 3.18 -17.66
C GLU A 153 -9.54 2.00 -16.68
N LEU A 154 -8.36 1.54 -16.21
CA LEU A 154 -8.24 0.42 -15.27
C LEU A 154 -9.01 0.67 -13.96
N VAL A 155 -9.00 1.91 -13.46
CA VAL A 155 -9.74 2.28 -12.24
C VAL A 155 -11.19 2.70 -12.52
N GLY A 156 -11.64 2.69 -13.79
CA GLY A 156 -12.99 3.07 -14.18
C GLY A 156 -13.30 4.56 -14.01
N ALA A 157 -12.28 5.44 -14.19
CA ALA A 157 -12.40 6.88 -13.96
C ALA A 157 -12.61 7.73 -15.23
N SER A 158 -12.74 7.10 -16.41
CA SER A 158 -12.81 7.79 -17.71
C SER A 158 -13.93 8.83 -17.81
N ALA A 159 -15.06 8.58 -17.15
CA ALA A 159 -16.23 9.48 -17.22
C ALA A 159 -16.02 10.82 -16.49
N TYR A 160 -15.14 10.87 -15.47
CA TYR A 160 -14.99 12.03 -14.59
C TYR A 160 -13.55 12.55 -14.47
N CYS A 161 -12.55 11.89 -15.05
CA CYS A 161 -11.13 12.27 -14.94
C CYS A 161 -10.82 13.70 -15.44
N LYS A 162 -11.66 14.29 -16.29
CA LYS A 162 -11.49 15.66 -16.82
C LYS A 162 -12.08 16.75 -15.90
N ARG A 163 -12.87 16.36 -14.89
CA ARG A 163 -13.44 17.29 -13.91
C ARG A 163 -12.38 17.72 -12.88
N PRO A 164 -12.54 18.88 -12.23
CA PRO A 164 -11.74 19.29 -11.08
C PRO A 164 -11.82 18.24 -9.96
N ILE A 165 -10.66 17.86 -9.39
CA ILE A 165 -10.60 16.80 -8.36
C ILE A 165 -11.42 17.18 -7.12
N GLY A 166 -11.47 18.47 -6.75
CA GLY A 166 -12.25 18.95 -5.61
C GLY A 166 -13.77 18.85 -5.77
N GLU A 167 -14.27 18.64 -6.99
CA GLU A 167 -15.71 18.46 -7.29
C GLU A 167 -16.12 16.96 -7.32
N LEU A 168 -15.16 16.06 -7.14
CA LEU A 168 -15.39 14.62 -7.17
C LEU A 168 -15.72 14.08 -5.79
N SER A 169 -16.51 12.99 -5.74
CA SER A 169 -16.75 12.27 -4.49
C SER A 169 -15.44 11.65 -3.96
N GLY A 170 -15.40 11.34 -2.65
CA GLY A 170 -14.23 10.71 -2.03
C GLY A 170 -13.81 9.43 -2.75
N GLY A 171 -14.76 8.58 -3.15
CA GLY A 171 -14.48 7.36 -3.89
C GLY A 171 -13.92 7.61 -5.29
N GLU A 172 -14.39 8.64 -6.01
CA GLU A 172 -13.86 9.06 -7.31
C GLU A 172 -12.44 9.61 -7.18
N GLN A 173 -12.18 10.46 -6.16
CA GLN A 173 -10.84 10.95 -5.85
C GLN A 173 -9.89 9.80 -5.55
N GLN A 174 -10.32 8.85 -4.71
CA GLN A 174 -9.51 7.70 -4.31
C GLN A 174 -9.11 6.82 -5.50
N ARG A 175 -10.03 6.56 -6.44
CA ARG A 175 -9.71 5.83 -7.67
C ARG A 175 -8.66 6.54 -8.51
N LEU A 176 -8.73 7.86 -8.65
CA LEU A 176 -7.73 8.63 -9.38
C LEU A 176 -6.36 8.63 -8.68
N LEU A 177 -6.32 8.61 -7.35
CA LEU A 177 -5.07 8.45 -6.59
C LEU A 177 -4.47 7.05 -6.74
N ILE A 178 -5.31 6.01 -6.81
CA ILE A 178 -4.86 4.65 -7.14
C ILE A 178 -4.32 4.62 -8.58
N ALA A 179 -4.99 5.26 -9.55
CA ALA A 179 -4.48 5.38 -10.92
C ALA A 179 -3.12 6.09 -10.97
N GLN A 180 -2.92 7.14 -10.16
CA GLN A 180 -1.64 7.82 -10.02
C GLN A 180 -0.52 6.87 -9.56
N ALA A 181 -0.80 5.99 -8.61
CA ALA A 181 0.16 5.00 -8.13
C ALA A 181 0.44 3.89 -9.16
N LEU A 182 -0.51 3.60 -10.05
CA LEU A 182 -0.42 2.57 -11.09
C LEU A 182 0.26 3.02 -12.38
N VAL A 183 0.31 4.31 -12.66
CA VAL A 183 0.71 4.85 -13.97
C VAL A 183 2.13 4.48 -14.44
N GLN A 184 3.01 4.08 -13.51
CA GLN A 184 4.35 3.59 -13.80
C GLN A 184 4.43 2.05 -13.96
N GLU A 185 3.28 1.37 -14.00
CA GLU A 185 3.19 -0.09 -14.11
C GLU A 185 4.01 -0.80 -13.02
N PRO A 186 3.75 -0.50 -11.73
CA PRO A 186 4.54 -1.02 -10.64
C PRO A 186 4.37 -2.54 -10.49
N ARG A 187 5.38 -3.19 -9.86
CA ARG A 187 5.31 -4.60 -9.44
C ARG A 187 4.78 -4.77 -8.02
N LEU A 188 4.76 -3.68 -7.25
CA LEU A 188 4.28 -3.64 -5.87
C LEU A 188 3.50 -2.35 -5.64
N LEU A 189 2.31 -2.45 -5.06
CA LEU A 189 1.52 -1.33 -4.56
C LEU A 189 1.60 -1.28 -3.03
N LEU A 190 1.95 -0.13 -2.50
CA LEU A 190 1.89 0.20 -1.08
C LEU A 190 0.79 1.24 -0.89
N LEU A 191 -0.29 0.85 -0.22
CA LEU A 191 -1.48 1.69 -0.04
C LEU A 191 -1.66 1.99 1.46
N ASP A 192 -1.50 3.24 1.86
CA ASP A 192 -1.61 3.68 3.26
C ASP A 192 -3.01 4.21 3.54
N GLU A 193 -3.86 3.39 4.16
CA GLU A 193 -5.25 3.68 4.55
C GLU A 193 -6.14 4.17 3.40
N PRO A 194 -6.18 3.46 2.25
CA PRO A 194 -6.91 3.93 1.07
C PRO A 194 -8.43 3.89 1.21
N LEU A 195 -8.96 3.23 2.23
CA LEU A 195 -10.39 3.08 2.48
C LEU A 195 -10.91 4.06 3.53
N ASP A 196 -10.02 4.75 4.24
CA ASP A 196 -10.39 5.69 5.27
C ASP A 196 -11.17 6.87 4.68
N SER A 197 -12.10 7.39 5.45
CA SER A 197 -12.99 8.49 5.05
C SER A 197 -13.97 8.17 3.90
N LEU A 198 -14.06 6.90 3.48
CA LEU A 198 -15.06 6.44 2.52
C LEU A 198 -16.25 5.80 3.26
N ASP A 199 -17.45 5.97 2.71
CA ASP A 199 -18.62 5.21 3.14
C ASP A 199 -18.51 3.72 2.76
N LEU A 200 -19.29 2.86 3.38
CA LEU A 200 -19.23 1.41 3.19
C LEU A 200 -19.36 0.97 1.72
N PRO A 201 -20.26 1.52 0.88
CA PRO A 201 -20.35 1.15 -0.52
C PRO A 201 -19.09 1.53 -1.31
N ASN A 202 -18.49 2.69 -1.05
CA ASN A 202 -17.27 3.11 -1.69
C ASN A 202 -16.05 2.29 -1.21
N GLN A 203 -15.98 1.95 0.09
CA GLN A 203 -14.95 1.03 0.61
C GLN A 203 -14.97 -0.30 -0.13
N ALA A 204 -16.14 -0.94 -0.24
CA ALA A 204 -16.30 -2.22 -0.95
C ALA A 204 -15.88 -2.10 -2.43
N THR A 205 -16.25 -1.00 -3.08
CA THR A 205 -15.92 -0.77 -4.48
C THR A 205 -14.41 -0.57 -4.70
N VAL A 206 -13.74 0.18 -3.81
CA VAL A 206 -12.28 0.40 -3.89
C VAL A 206 -11.53 -0.89 -3.52
N ALA A 207 -11.98 -1.65 -2.53
CA ALA A 207 -11.40 -2.94 -2.17
C ALA A 207 -11.46 -3.94 -3.35
N ALA A 208 -12.62 -4.05 -4.01
CA ALA A 208 -12.80 -4.88 -5.20
C ALA A 208 -11.89 -4.43 -6.36
N LEU A 209 -11.74 -3.12 -6.57
CA LEU A 209 -10.83 -2.57 -7.58
C LEU A 209 -9.38 -2.97 -7.29
N VAL A 210 -8.90 -2.80 -6.06
CA VAL A 210 -7.53 -3.17 -5.67
C VAL A 210 -7.30 -4.66 -5.84
N ALA A 211 -8.27 -5.50 -5.46
CA ALA A 211 -8.23 -6.94 -5.66
C ALA A 211 -8.14 -7.32 -7.16
N LYS A 212 -8.94 -6.65 -7.99
CA LYS A 212 -8.88 -6.84 -9.45
C LYS A 212 -7.50 -6.49 -10.01
N ILE A 213 -6.92 -5.37 -9.59
CA ILE A 213 -5.56 -4.95 -9.99
C ILE A 213 -4.55 -6.03 -9.60
N CYS A 214 -4.61 -6.55 -8.38
CA CYS A 214 -3.72 -7.59 -7.89
C CYS A 214 -3.81 -8.89 -8.73
N ARG A 215 -5.02 -9.30 -9.11
CA ARG A 215 -5.27 -10.57 -9.81
C ARG A 215 -5.04 -10.49 -11.34
N GLU A 216 -5.40 -9.37 -11.96
CA GLU A 216 -5.39 -9.22 -13.43
C GLU A 216 -4.12 -8.55 -13.97
N ALA A 217 -3.48 -7.66 -13.20
CA ALA A 217 -2.31 -6.91 -13.62
C ALA A 217 -1.00 -7.69 -13.41
N SER A 218 -0.81 -8.80 -14.12
CA SER A 218 0.50 -9.48 -14.25
C SER A 218 1.29 -9.70 -12.93
N GLY A 219 0.58 -9.98 -11.81
CA GLY A 219 1.24 -10.31 -10.54
C GLY A 219 1.72 -9.10 -9.73
N VAL A 220 1.01 -7.98 -9.80
CA VAL A 220 1.26 -6.85 -8.90
C VAL A 220 0.93 -7.24 -7.46
N GLY A 221 1.94 -7.27 -6.59
CA GLY A 221 1.71 -7.45 -5.15
C GLY A 221 1.07 -6.21 -4.53
N VAL A 222 0.18 -6.38 -3.56
CA VAL A 222 -0.49 -5.27 -2.86
C VAL A 222 -0.32 -5.41 -1.36
N LEU A 223 0.35 -4.46 -0.72
CA LEU A 223 0.33 -4.27 0.73
C LEU A 223 -0.56 -3.07 1.06
N LEU A 224 -1.70 -3.33 1.68
CA LEU A 224 -2.70 -2.33 2.04
C LEU A 224 -2.79 -2.17 3.56
N VAL A 225 -2.50 -0.99 4.04
CA VAL A 225 -2.74 -0.62 5.45
C VAL A 225 -4.21 -0.32 5.65
N ALA A 226 -4.84 -0.93 6.64
CA ALA A 226 -6.22 -0.68 7.01
C ALA A 226 -6.43 -0.67 8.53
N HIS A 227 -7.50 -0.02 8.97
CA HIS A 227 -8.02 -0.12 10.33
C HIS A 227 -9.09 -1.19 10.45
N ASP A 228 -9.90 -1.35 9.40
CA ASP A 228 -10.96 -2.35 9.32
C ASP A 228 -10.64 -3.35 8.19
N VAL A 229 -10.59 -4.62 8.55
CA VAL A 229 -10.36 -5.71 7.61
C VAL A 229 -11.61 -6.10 6.81
N ASN A 230 -12.80 -5.77 7.34
CA ASN A 230 -14.06 -6.29 6.82
C ASN A 230 -14.29 -6.03 5.31
N PRO A 231 -14.02 -4.84 4.75
CA PRO A 231 -14.16 -4.61 3.31
C PRO A 231 -13.19 -5.43 2.46
N LEU A 232 -12.11 -5.95 3.08
CA LEU A 232 -11.02 -6.63 2.40
C LEU A 232 -11.12 -8.16 2.50
N LEU A 233 -11.86 -8.69 3.49
CA LEU A 233 -11.95 -10.14 3.79
C LEU A 233 -12.13 -11.05 2.57
N PRO A 234 -12.98 -10.73 1.57
CA PRO A 234 -13.19 -11.61 0.42
C PRO A 234 -12.00 -11.70 -0.53
N TYR A 235 -11.01 -10.84 -0.38
CA TYR A 235 -9.95 -10.62 -1.37
C TYR A 235 -8.56 -10.94 -0.86
N LEU A 236 -8.34 -10.96 0.47
CA LEU A 236 -7.03 -11.13 1.09
C LEU A 236 -6.50 -12.55 0.93
N ASP A 237 -5.20 -12.63 0.63
CA ASP A 237 -4.45 -13.88 0.71
C ASP A 237 -3.90 -14.07 2.12
N ARG A 238 -3.37 -12.98 2.73
CA ARG A 238 -2.76 -12.99 4.06
C ARG A 238 -2.98 -11.67 4.80
N VAL A 239 -2.75 -11.74 6.10
CA VAL A 239 -2.80 -10.59 7.01
C VAL A 239 -1.50 -10.52 7.80
N VAL A 240 -1.02 -9.30 7.98
CA VAL A 240 0.02 -8.96 8.96
C VAL A 240 -0.62 -8.06 10.01
N TYR A 241 -0.56 -8.45 11.27
CA TYR A 241 -1.09 -7.65 12.38
C TYR A 241 0.06 -7.09 13.22
N LEU A 242 0.13 -5.76 13.30
CA LEU A 242 1.18 -5.04 14.02
C LEU A 242 0.62 -4.43 15.32
N ALA A 243 1.09 -4.92 16.45
CA ALA A 243 0.69 -4.42 17.76
C ALA A 243 1.81 -4.55 18.79
N ALA A 244 1.82 -3.67 19.79
CA ALA A 244 2.80 -3.65 20.89
C ALA A 244 4.27 -3.77 20.40
N GLY A 245 4.57 -3.20 19.22
CA GLY A 245 5.90 -3.24 18.63
C GLY A 245 6.31 -4.60 18.05
N ARG A 246 5.37 -5.53 17.88
CA ARG A 246 5.56 -6.88 17.29
C ARG A 246 4.63 -7.10 16.11
N ALA A 247 4.92 -8.09 15.28
CA ALA A 247 4.07 -8.51 14.17
C ALA A 247 3.73 -10.00 14.24
N VAL A 248 2.52 -10.34 13.78
CA VAL A 248 2.09 -11.71 13.49
C VAL A 248 1.58 -11.74 12.06
N GLU A 249 1.91 -12.76 11.29
CA GLU A 249 1.47 -12.96 9.91
C GLU A 249 0.86 -14.33 9.72
N GLY A 250 -0.11 -14.43 8.82
CA GLY A 250 -0.82 -15.68 8.51
C GLY A 250 -2.08 -15.44 7.70
N THR A 251 -2.94 -16.43 7.63
CA THR A 251 -4.30 -16.28 7.09
C THR A 251 -5.15 -15.37 7.98
N VAL A 252 -6.28 -14.91 7.46
CA VAL A 252 -7.22 -14.09 8.25
C VAL A 252 -7.63 -14.81 9.52
N GLU A 253 -7.95 -16.10 9.42
CA GLU A 253 -8.43 -16.92 10.54
C GLU A 253 -7.35 -17.17 11.59
N GLU A 254 -6.09 -17.31 11.19
CA GLU A 254 -4.96 -17.54 12.11
C GLU A 254 -4.55 -16.28 12.86
N VAL A 255 -4.63 -15.13 12.20
CA VAL A 255 -4.15 -13.85 12.74
C VAL A 255 -5.25 -13.12 13.51
N ILE A 256 -6.48 -13.08 12.95
CA ILE A 256 -7.61 -12.42 13.61
C ILE A 256 -8.36 -13.44 14.46
N ASP A 257 -7.67 -13.94 15.45
CA ASP A 257 -8.12 -14.89 16.47
C ASP A 257 -7.89 -14.31 17.87
N GLY A 258 -8.82 -14.58 18.79
CA GLY A 258 -8.77 -14.02 20.14
C GLY A 258 -7.51 -14.40 20.91
N ASP A 259 -7.06 -15.64 20.83
CA ASP A 259 -5.86 -16.12 21.51
C ASP A 259 -4.58 -15.50 20.89
N THR A 260 -4.54 -15.39 19.56
CA THR A 260 -3.43 -14.79 18.83
C THR A 260 -3.28 -13.31 19.16
N LEU A 261 -4.39 -12.56 19.14
CA LEU A 261 -4.38 -11.14 19.45
C LEU A 261 -4.13 -10.90 20.94
N THR A 262 -4.66 -11.74 21.85
CA THR A 262 -4.35 -11.67 23.29
C THR A 262 -2.85 -11.83 23.55
N ARG A 263 -2.19 -12.78 22.90
CA ARG A 263 -0.71 -12.95 23.02
C ARG A 263 0.04 -11.75 22.46
N LEU A 264 -0.43 -11.18 21.38
CA LEU A 264 0.20 -10.04 20.71
C LEU A 264 0.08 -8.75 21.52
N TYR A 265 -1.09 -8.48 22.08
CA TYR A 265 -1.36 -7.28 22.87
C TYR A 265 -0.92 -7.42 24.36
N GLY A 266 -0.83 -8.64 24.86
CA GLY A 266 -0.57 -8.91 26.27
C GLY A 266 -1.75 -8.60 27.20
N VAL A 267 -2.93 -8.37 26.66
CA VAL A 267 -4.20 -8.16 27.37
C VAL A 267 -5.30 -8.97 26.69
N PRO A 268 -6.36 -9.39 27.41
CA PRO A 268 -7.46 -10.14 26.82
C PRO A 268 -8.09 -9.41 25.64
N VAL A 269 -8.19 -10.09 24.51
CA VAL A 269 -8.84 -9.61 23.27
C VAL A 269 -9.84 -10.65 22.83
N GLU A 270 -11.06 -10.22 22.53
CA GLU A 270 -12.10 -11.07 21.95
C GLU A 270 -12.30 -10.73 20.47
N VAL A 271 -12.52 -11.74 19.65
CA VAL A 271 -12.92 -11.59 18.25
C VAL A 271 -14.32 -12.13 18.09
N LEU A 272 -15.24 -11.24 17.76
CA LEU A 272 -16.64 -11.58 17.52
C LEU A 272 -16.89 -11.69 16.02
N LYS A 273 -17.50 -12.79 15.59
CA LYS A 273 -17.95 -12.97 14.21
C LYS A 273 -19.45 -12.69 14.14
N ALA A 274 -19.83 -11.62 13.45
CA ALA A 274 -21.22 -11.27 13.20
C ALA A 274 -21.90 -12.27 12.26
N ARG A 275 -23.24 -12.28 12.21
CA ARG A 275 -24.01 -13.21 11.35
C ARG A 275 -23.75 -13.03 9.86
N ASP A 276 -23.33 -11.85 9.44
CA ASP A 276 -22.96 -11.49 8.06
C ASP A 276 -21.48 -11.77 7.74
N GLY A 277 -20.75 -12.41 8.65
CA GLY A 277 -19.34 -12.77 8.49
C GLY A 277 -18.34 -11.67 8.89
N ARG A 278 -18.79 -10.46 9.26
CA ARG A 278 -17.91 -9.40 9.73
C ARG A 278 -17.21 -9.80 11.02
N LEU A 279 -15.95 -9.37 11.14
CA LEU A 279 -15.13 -9.58 12.33
C LEU A 279 -15.07 -8.27 13.14
N VAL A 280 -15.23 -8.38 14.45
CA VAL A 280 -15.14 -7.27 15.40
C VAL A 280 -14.13 -7.66 16.47
N VAL A 281 -13.08 -6.87 16.60
CA VAL A 281 -12.04 -7.06 17.62
C VAL A 281 -12.37 -6.17 18.81
N VAL A 282 -12.53 -6.77 19.99
CA VAL A 282 -12.91 -6.10 21.24
C VAL A 282 -11.80 -6.26 22.26
N GLY A 283 -11.55 -5.23 23.08
CA GLY A 283 -10.52 -5.27 24.13
C GLY A 283 -9.15 -4.74 23.69
N GLN A 284 -9.04 -4.09 22.52
CA GLN A 284 -7.80 -3.41 22.16
C GLN A 284 -7.49 -2.26 23.14
N PRO A 285 -6.22 -2.14 23.63
CA PRO A 285 -5.83 -0.96 24.38
C PRO A 285 -5.96 0.29 23.50
N GLU A 286 -6.72 1.27 23.94
CA GLU A 286 -6.77 2.56 23.26
C GLU A 286 -5.38 3.21 23.31
N PRO A 287 -4.87 3.76 22.21
CA PRO A 287 -3.66 4.55 22.24
C PRO A 287 -3.89 5.77 23.13
N PRO A 288 -2.88 6.22 23.92
CA PRO A 288 -3.03 7.41 24.74
C PRO A 288 -3.47 8.59 23.86
N ALA A 289 -4.58 9.22 24.25
CA ALA A 289 -5.11 10.38 23.55
C ALA A 289 -4.03 11.48 23.52
N HIS A 290 -3.62 11.88 22.33
CA HIS A 290 -2.77 13.05 22.16
C HIS A 290 -3.63 14.28 22.44
N HIS A 291 -3.56 14.79 23.67
CA HIS A 291 -4.05 16.13 23.97
C HIS A 291 -3.19 17.12 23.18
N HIS A 292 -3.75 17.64 22.08
CA HIS A 292 -3.27 18.90 21.53
C HIS A 292 -3.63 19.98 22.54
N ASP A 293 -2.64 20.40 23.33
CA ASP A 293 -2.75 21.62 24.11
C ASP A 293 -3.10 22.77 23.17
N ARG A 294 -4.38 23.13 23.19
CA ARG A 294 -4.80 24.42 22.66
C ARG A 294 -4.20 25.46 23.59
N HIS A 295 -3.16 26.13 23.15
CA HIS A 295 -2.75 27.38 23.75
C HIS A 295 -3.90 28.37 23.58
N GLU A 296 -4.68 28.53 24.65
CA GLU A 296 -5.58 29.66 24.82
C GLU A 296 -4.70 30.91 24.92
N HIS A 297 -4.66 31.69 23.84
CA HIS A 297 -4.20 33.06 23.94
C HIS A 297 -5.29 33.87 24.68
N ALA A 298 -5.08 34.06 25.98
CA ALA A 298 -5.82 35.05 26.71
C ALA A 298 -5.48 36.44 26.17
N HIS A 299 -6.43 37.08 25.53
CA HIS A 299 -6.41 38.49 25.25
C HIS A 299 -6.81 39.21 26.54
N GLU A 300 -5.82 39.70 27.26
CA GLU A 300 -6.04 40.74 28.24
C GLU A 300 -6.45 42.04 27.53
N HIS A 301 -7.71 42.45 27.70
CA HIS A 301 -8.15 43.79 27.41
C HIS A 301 -7.89 44.66 28.64
N ASP A 302 -6.81 45.42 28.62
CA ASP A 302 -6.65 46.55 29.48
C ASP A 302 -7.58 47.70 29.02
N HIS A 303 -8.54 48.03 29.86
CA HIS A 303 -9.27 49.28 29.84
C HIS A 303 -8.61 50.21 30.82
N GLU A 304 -7.95 51.26 30.36
CA GLU A 304 -7.70 52.48 31.14
C GLU A 304 -8.16 53.70 30.35
N HIS A 305 -9.08 54.41 31.03
CA HIS A 305 -9.49 55.83 30.97
C HIS A 305 -9.57 56.58 29.65
#